data_a3d308f2b51dc731e44e25b16c94a6b3
#
_entry.id   a3d308f2b51dc731e44e25b16c94a6b3
#
_cell.length_a   1.000
_cell.length_b   1.000
_cell.length_c   1.000
_cell.angle_alpha   90.00
_cell.angle_beta   90.00
_cell.angle_gamma   90.00
#
_symmetry.space_group_name_H-M   'P 1'
#
loop_
_entity.id
_entity.type
_entity.pdbx_description
1 polymer ?
#
loop_
_entity_poly.entity_id
_entity_poly.type
_entity_poly.pdbx_seq_one_letter_code
_entity_poly.pdbx_strand_id
1 'polypeptide(L)'
;MPVFRNESNGTWYVMARYVDWQGNHKQKCKRGFKTKREALEWERVFHLQQSADMDMSFENFVDIYKNDIRSRIKETTWLTKVNIIDKKILPYFGKRKISEIQTKEVIAWQNDLLQQKDKTGKPYSECYLKTIHNQLSAIFNHAVRFYALRTNSAAKAGNMGNEKRKEMLFWTKEEYLRFADVMMDKPVSYYAFEMLYWSGMRLGELLALIPSDFDFQNSTVTINKSYQRLHGEDVITTPKTKRSNRTIKMSEFLAEEMQEYIKMQYEIEQTDRLFPISKSYLHREMERGCKETGLQKIRIHDLRHSHVSLLIELGFSAVAIADRLGHESIEITYRYAHLFPSKQNEMANKLNLERSA
;
A
#
# COMPACT_ATOMS: atom_id res chain seq x y z
N MET A 1 10.18 -6.31 50.42
CA MET A 1 11.36 -5.88 49.66
C MET A 1 12.44 -6.93 49.85
N PRO A 2 12.93 -7.56 48.78
CA PRO A 2 13.79 -8.74 48.89
C PRO A 2 15.28 -8.39 48.81
N VAL A 3 15.75 -7.54 49.73
CA VAL A 3 17.18 -7.24 49.92
C VAL A 3 17.61 -7.86 51.21
N PHE A 4 18.59 -8.74 51.13
CA PHE A 4 19.07 -9.61 52.22
C PHE A 4 20.56 -9.35 52.48
N ARG A 5 21.00 -9.54 53.75
CA ARG A 5 22.40 -9.54 54.10
C ARG A 5 22.96 -10.93 54.07
N ASN A 6 24.12 -11.10 53.48
CA ASN A 6 24.83 -12.37 53.52
C ASN A 6 25.72 -12.36 54.79
N GLU A 7 25.38 -13.19 55.75
CA GLU A 7 26.06 -13.22 57.09
C GLU A 7 27.47 -13.75 56.97
N SER A 8 27.80 -14.57 55.96
CA SER A 8 29.13 -15.17 55.86
C SER A 8 30.21 -14.19 55.38
N ASN A 9 29.84 -13.14 54.61
CA ASN A 9 30.82 -12.20 54.04
C ASN A 9 30.43 -10.70 54.21
N GLY A 10 29.34 -10.41 54.95
CA GLY A 10 28.89 -9.07 55.27
C GLY A 10 28.34 -8.29 54.10
N THR A 11 28.22 -8.86 52.89
CA THR A 11 27.70 -8.19 51.72
C THR A 11 26.18 -8.28 51.62
N TRP A 12 25.57 -7.44 50.74
CA TRP A 12 24.14 -7.47 50.51
C TRP A 12 23.84 -8.15 49.13
N TYR A 13 22.67 -8.77 49.03
CA TYR A 13 22.17 -9.32 47.79
C TYR A 13 20.68 -9.05 47.61
N VAL A 14 20.23 -9.04 46.33
CA VAL A 14 18.85 -8.78 45.91
C VAL A 14 18.30 -10.01 45.23
N MET A 15 17.04 -10.34 45.54
CA MET A 15 16.23 -11.34 44.81
C MET A 15 15.04 -10.61 44.16
N ALA A 16 15.28 -10.05 42.97
CA ALA A 16 14.25 -9.34 42.23
C ALA A 16 13.33 -10.33 41.52
N ARG A 17 12.03 -10.28 41.84
CA ARG A 17 10.98 -11.02 41.13
C ARG A 17 10.41 -10.13 40.01
N TYR A 18 10.22 -10.67 38.83
CA TYR A 18 9.64 -9.97 37.69
C TYR A 18 8.80 -10.90 36.84
N VAL A 19 7.92 -10.33 36.05
CA VAL A 19 7.14 -11.06 35.05
C VAL A 19 7.83 -10.85 33.71
N ASP A 20 8.17 -11.94 33.01
CA ASP A 20 8.73 -11.81 31.66
C ASP A 20 7.66 -11.39 30.64
N TRP A 21 8.07 -11.11 29.44
CA TRP A 21 7.18 -10.69 28.35
C TRP A 21 6.12 -11.74 27.94
N GLN A 22 6.30 -13.01 28.34
CA GLN A 22 5.33 -14.10 28.14
C GLN A 22 4.33 -14.24 29.30
N GLY A 23 4.45 -13.39 30.34
CA GLY A 23 3.62 -13.47 31.52
C GLY A 23 4.14 -14.47 32.57
N ASN A 24 5.33 -15.08 32.40
CA ASN A 24 5.89 -16.02 33.36
C ASN A 24 6.58 -15.28 34.50
N HIS A 25 6.34 -15.74 35.73
CA HIS A 25 7.03 -15.23 36.92
C HIS A 25 8.45 -15.75 36.98
N LYS A 26 9.43 -14.84 36.95
CA LYS A 26 10.87 -15.14 37.07
C LYS A 26 11.51 -14.42 38.22
N GLN A 27 12.69 -14.89 38.61
CA GLN A 27 13.47 -14.32 39.69
C GLN A 27 14.92 -14.17 39.27
N LYS A 28 15.52 -13.00 39.56
CA LYS A 28 16.95 -12.72 39.35
C LYS A 28 17.62 -12.41 40.68
N CYS A 29 18.69 -13.11 41.01
CA CYS A 29 19.51 -12.86 42.18
C CYS A 29 20.81 -12.16 41.78
N LYS A 30 21.12 -11.03 42.41
CA LYS A 30 22.44 -10.36 42.29
C LYS A 30 23.05 -10.17 43.68
N ARG A 31 24.31 -10.56 43.84
CA ARG A 31 25.05 -10.56 45.09
C ARG A 31 26.25 -9.62 45.03
N GLY A 32 26.84 -9.31 46.22
CA GLY A 32 28.11 -8.60 46.31
C GLY A 32 28.01 -7.08 46.47
N PHE A 33 26.84 -6.54 46.87
CA PHE A 33 26.73 -5.11 47.19
C PHE A 33 27.36 -4.80 48.55
N LYS A 34 28.08 -3.68 48.59
CA LYS A 34 28.74 -3.26 49.83
C LYS A 34 27.75 -2.69 50.85
N THR A 35 26.70 -2.06 50.38
CA THR A 35 25.67 -1.40 51.22
C THR A 35 24.26 -1.84 50.81
N LYS A 36 23.32 -1.76 51.76
CA LYS A 36 21.90 -1.94 51.54
C LYS A 36 21.34 -0.93 50.52
N ARG A 37 21.85 0.27 50.54
CA ARG A 37 21.44 1.38 49.64
C ARG A 37 21.79 1.04 48.17
N GLU A 38 23.01 0.55 47.93
CA GLU A 38 23.42 0.09 46.59
C GLU A 38 22.54 -1.07 46.07
N ALA A 39 22.21 -2.01 46.94
CA ALA A 39 21.35 -3.14 46.59
C ALA A 39 19.91 -2.68 46.24
N LEU A 40 19.34 -1.76 47.02
CA LEU A 40 18.02 -1.16 46.74
C LEU A 40 18.01 -0.32 45.46
N GLU A 41 19.05 0.46 45.19
CA GLU A 41 19.15 1.26 43.97
C GLU A 41 19.30 0.36 42.75
N TRP A 42 20.08 -0.72 42.84
CA TRP A 42 20.15 -1.69 41.79
C TRP A 42 18.79 -2.35 41.53
N GLU A 43 18.02 -2.71 42.54
CA GLU A 43 16.68 -3.28 42.42
C GLU A 43 15.75 -2.33 41.69
N ARG A 44 15.75 -1.05 42.09
CA ARG A 44 14.97 0.00 41.46
C ARG A 44 15.31 0.16 39.98
N VAL A 45 16.59 0.25 39.65
CA VAL A 45 17.07 0.35 38.27
C VAL A 45 16.75 -0.92 37.49
N PHE A 46 16.89 -2.09 38.12
CA PHE A 46 16.53 -3.36 37.49
C PHE A 46 15.04 -3.43 37.14
N HIS A 47 14.13 -3.06 38.03
CA HIS A 47 12.69 -3.01 37.74
C HIS A 47 12.35 -1.97 36.69
N LEU A 48 12.99 -0.80 36.70
CA LEU A 48 12.86 0.20 35.65
C LEU A 48 13.38 -0.31 34.29
N GLN A 49 14.43 -1.14 34.29
CA GLN A 49 14.98 -1.76 33.09
C GLN A 49 14.13 -2.93 32.60
N GLN A 50 13.64 -3.76 33.52
CA GLN A 50 12.79 -4.92 33.19
C GLN A 50 11.42 -4.50 32.60
N SER A 51 10.87 -3.39 33.04
CA SER A 51 9.68 -2.81 32.40
C SER A 51 9.94 -2.25 30.99
N ALA A 52 11.22 -2.21 30.56
CA ALA A 52 11.67 -1.62 29.31
C ALA A 52 12.51 -2.55 28.40
N ASP A 53 12.92 -3.73 28.89
CA ASP A 53 13.79 -4.64 28.11
C ASP A 53 13.00 -5.82 27.56
N MET A 54 12.71 -5.74 26.24
CA MET A 54 12.30 -6.89 25.45
C MET A 54 13.54 -7.77 25.17
N ASP A 55 13.84 -8.69 26.10
CA ASP A 55 14.99 -9.60 25.97
C ASP A 55 14.66 -10.82 25.11
N MET A 56 14.22 -10.56 23.86
CA MET A 56 13.95 -11.62 22.89
C MET A 56 14.62 -11.31 21.55
N SER A 57 14.81 -12.35 20.73
CA SER A 57 15.30 -12.17 19.37
C SER A 57 14.28 -11.39 18.52
N PHE A 58 14.77 -10.64 17.55
CA PHE A 58 13.92 -9.90 16.61
C PHE A 58 12.99 -10.85 15.82
N GLU A 59 13.45 -12.05 15.49
CA GLU A 59 12.64 -13.08 14.82
C GLU A 59 11.44 -13.51 15.67
N ASN A 60 11.65 -13.81 16.96
CA ASN A 60 10.56 -14.16 17.87
C ASN A 60 9.56 -13.01 18.02
N PHE A 61 10.04 -11.76 18.05
CA PHE A 61 9.16 -10.62 18.08
C PHE A 61 8.38 -10.44 16.77
N VAL A 62 8.99 -10.70 15.63
CA VAL A 62 8.32 -10.67 14.32
C VAL A 62 7.16 -11.65 14.27
N ASP A 63 7.28 -12.83 14.88
CA ASP A 63 6.17 -13.80 14.95
C ASP A 63 5.00 -13.26 15.78
N ILE A 64 5.29 -12.62 16.90
CA ILE A 64 4.26 -11.92 17.70
C ILE A 64 3.60 -10.82 16.85
N TYR A 65 4.41 -9.95 16.22
CA TYR A 65 3.92 -8.91 15.35
C TYR A 65 3.03 -9.45 14.22
N LYS A 66 3.46 -10.53 13.55
CA LYS A 66 2.68 -11.20 12.50
C LYS A 66 1.31 -11.66 13.04
N ASN A 67 1.28 -12.29 14.20
CA ASN A 67 0.04 -12.77 14.81
C ASN A 67 -0.90 -11.63 15.17
N ASP A 68 -0.39 -10.55 15.77
CA ASP A 68 -1.17 -9.39 16.19
C ASP A 68 -1.84 -8.65 15.03
N ILE A 69 -1.18 -8.58 13.87
CA ILE A 69 -1.69 -7.81 12.73
C ILE A 69 -2.48 -8.66 11.73
N ARG A 70 -2.37 -10.00 11.77
CA ARG A 70 -2.92 -10.89 10.74
C ARG A 70 -4.41 -10.68 10.48
N SER A 71 -5.21 -10.58 11.53
CA SER A 71 -6.66 -10.39 11.46
C SER A 71 -7.10 -8.98 11.03
N ARG A 72 -6.18 -8.00 11.06
CA ARG A 72 -6.50 -6.58 10.83
C ARG A 72 -6.17 -6.10 9.41
N ILE A 73 -5.54 -6.93 8.60
CA ILE A 73 -5.08 -6.55 7.26
C ILE A 73 -5.56 -7.52 6.17
N LYS A 74 -5.75 -6.99 4.96
CA LYS A 74 -6.13 -7.80 3.80
C LYS A 74 -5.00 -8.75 3.40
N GLU A 75 -5.38 -9.91 2.82
CA GLU A 75 -4.45 -10.95 2.38
C GLU A 75 -3.31 -10.43 1.51
N THR A 76 -3.62 -9.58 0.52
CA THR A 76 -2.59 -8.98 -0.36
C THR A 76 -1.57 -8.13 0.37
N THR A 77 -2.02 -7.38 1.38
CA THR A 77 -1.12 -6.59 2.23
C THR A 77 -0.27 -7.51 3.10
N TRP A 78 -0.88 -8.57 3.63
CA TRP A 78 -0.22 -9.59 4.42
C TRP A 78 0.92 -10.24 3.63
N LEU A 79 0.64 -10.77 2.45
CA LEU A 79 1.64 -11.42 1.58
C LEU A 79 2.82 -10.50 1.25
N THR A 80 2.53 -9.23 0.95
CA THR A 80 3.57 -8.24 0.67
C THR A 80 4.45 -8.00 1.90
N LYS A 81 3.83 -7.83 3.08
CA LYS A 81 4.56 -7.61 4.34
C LYS A 81 5.44 -8.82 4.69
N VAL A 82 4.87 -10.01 4.65
CA VAL A 82 5.60 -11.26 4.95
C VAL A 82 6.79 -11.43 4.01
N ASN A 83 6.59 -11.24 2.71
CA ASN A 83 7.69 -11.35 1.74
C ASN A 83 8.83 -10.35 2.01
N ILE A 84 8.52 -9.11 2.39
CA ILE A 84 9.54 -8.11 2.76
C ILE A 84 10.24 -8.52 4.06
N ILE A 85 9.49 -8.90 5.07
CA ILE A 85 10.03 -9.32 6.37
C ILE A 85 10.99 -10.48 6.19
N ASP A 86 10.54 -11.56 5.55
CA ASP A 86 11.30 -12.80 5.44
C ASP A 86 12.52 -12.67 4.54
N LYS A 87 12.43 -11.88 3.44
CA LYS A 87 13.53 -11.78 2.47
C LYS A 87 14.49 -10.62 2.69
N LYS A 88 14.08 -9.57 3.41
CA LYS A 88 14.86 -8.35 3.52
C LYS A 88 15.21 -7.94 4.95
N ILE A 89 14.39 -8.32 5.91
CA ILE A 89 14.54 -7.86 7.30
C ILE A 89 15.11 -8.97 8.18
N LEU A 90 14.46 -10.13 8.22
CA LEU A 90 14.90 -11.26 9.07
C LEU A 90 16.32 -11.77 8.78
N PRO A 91 16.79 -11.83 7.52
CA PRO A 91 18.16 -12.28 7.26
C PRO A 91 19.24 -11.40 7.92
N TYR A 92 18.93 -10.13 8.18
CA TYR A 92 19.87 -9.21 8.80
C TYR A 92 19.69 -9.07 10.31
N PHE A 93 18.44 -8.97 10.79
CA PHE A 93 18.14 -8.66 12.19
C PHE A 93 17.66 -9.85 13.01
N GLY A 94 17.21 -10.95 12.40
CA GLY A 94 16.46 -12.04 13.05
C GLY A 94 17.08 -12.56 14.34
N LYS A 95 18.38 -12.85 14.33
CA LYS A 95 19.12 -13.43 15.47
C LYS A 95 19.51 -12.42 16.56
N ARG A 96 19.30 -11.13 16.33
CA ARG A 96 19.66 -10.07 17.28
C ARG A 96 18.53 -9.83 18.28
N LYS A 97 18.85 -9.42 19.49
CA LYS A 97 17.83 -8.96 20.44
C LYS A 97 17.24 -7.64 19.93
N ILE A 98 15.91 -7.53 19.92
CA ILE A 98 15.24 -6.34 19.42
C ILE A 98 15.60 -5.07 20.22
N SER A 99 15.83 -5.21 21.53
CA SER A 99 16.24 -4.12 22.42
C SER A 99 17.65 -3.59 22.13
N GLU A 100 18.52 -4.41 21.55
CA GLU A 100 19.90 -4.08 21.26
C GLU A 100 20.14 -3.49 19.87
N ILE A 101 19.14 -3.57 18.96
CA ILE A 101 19.26 -3.02 17.60
C ILE A 101 19.32 -1.48 17.65
N GLN A 102 20.49 -0.93 17.32
CA GLN A 102 20.76 0.50 17.35
C GLN A 102 20.57 1.14 16.00
N THR A 103 20.37 2.47 15.99
CA THR A 103 20.21 3.27 14.77
C THR A 103 21.35 3.09 13.77
N LYS A 104 22.61 2.99 14.26
CA LYS A 104 23.80 2.75 13.40
C LYS A 104 23.71 1.47 12.59
N GLU A 105 23.10 0.41 13.16
CA GLU A 105 22.95 -0.88 12.50
C GLU A 105 21.84 -0.85 11.46
N VAL A 106 20.81 -0.06 11.71
CA VAL A 106 19.76 0.20 10.70
C VAL A 106 20.37 0.97 9.51
N ILE A 107 21.22 1.97 9.75
CA ILE A 107 21.91 2.71 8.69
C ILE A 107 22.83 1.77 7.89
N ALA A 108 23.58 0.88 8.55
CA ALA A 108 24.42 -0.10 7.86
C ALA A 108 23.59 -1.03 6.96
N TRP A 109 22.48 -1.55 7.47
CA TRP A 109 21.53 -2.36 6.68
C TRP A 109 20.92 -1.59 5.50
N GLN A 110 20.60 -0.30 5.67
CA GLN A 110 20.14 0.55 4.58
C GLN A 110 21.19 0.68 3.48
N ASN A 111 22.46 0.91 3.86
CA ASN A 111 23.56 1.01 2.91
C ASN A 111 23.77 -0.28 2.13
N ASP A 112 23.66 -1.43 2.79
CA ASP A 112 23.73 -2.74 2.13
C ASP A 112 22.57 -2.93 1.13
N LEU A 113 21.36 -2.52 1.48
CA LEU A 113 20.20 -2.61 0.60
C LEU A 113 20.32 -1.69 -0.63
N LEU A 114 20.91 -0.51 -0.48
CA LEU A 114 21.14 0.44 -1.58
C LEU A 114 22.12 -0.14 -2.65
N GLN A 115 23.02 -1.03 -2.24
CA GLN A 115 23.95 -1.69 -3.15
C GLN A 115 23.39 -2.97 -3.77
N GLN A 116 22.31 -3.52 -3.20
CA GLN A 116 21.68 -4.74 -3.74
C GLN A 116 20.99 -4.48 -5.06
N LYS A 117 21.02 -5.51 -5.91
CA LYS A 117 20.33 -5.52 -7.21
C LYS A 117 19.18 -6.53 -7.19
N ASP A 118 18.21 -6.30 -8.03
CA ASP A 118 17.11 -7.23 -8.26
C ASP A 118 17.54 -8.44 -9.12
N LYS A 119 16.63 -9.34 -9.40
CA LYS A 119 16.88 -10.52 -10.23
C LYS A 119 17.27 -10.20 -11.68
N THR A 120 17.03 -8.95 -12.12
CA THR A 120 17.38 -8.47 -13.48
C THR A 120 18.71 -7.70 -13.49
N GLY A 121 19.42 -7.62 -12.34
CA GLY A 121 20.68 -6.90 -12.19
C GLY A 121 20.52 -5.39 -12.02
N LYS A 122 19.27 -4.89 -11.86
CA LYS A 122 19.01 -3.45 -11.64
C LYS A 122 18.95 -3.12 -10.15
N PRO A 123 19.39 -1.92 -9.73
CA PRO A 123 19.23 -1.47 -8.36
C PRO A 123 17.73 -1.41 -7.98
N TYR A 124 17.43 -1.60 -6.69
CA TYR A 124 16.06 -1.44 -6.21
C TYR A 124 15.58 -0.01 -6.42
N SER A 125 14.29 0.14 -6.76
CA SER A 125 13.69 1.47 -6.87
C SER A 125 13.60 2.15 -5.50
N GLU A 126 13.72 3.47 -5.46
CA GLU A 126 13.60 4.27 -4.23
C GLU A 126 12.28 4.01 -3.49
N CYS A 127 11.17 3.85 -4.24
CA CYS A 127 9.87 3.51 -3.68
C CYS A 127 9.86 2.13 -2.99
N TYR A 128 10.54 1.14 -3.56
CA TYR A 128 10.67 -0.19 -2.95
C TYR A 128 11.53 -0.16 -1.70
N LEU A 129 12.67 0.53 -1.74
CA LEU A 129 13.54 0.73 -0.57
C LEU A 129 12.80 1.43 0.57
N LYS A 130 12.02 2.47 0.27
CA LYS A 130 11.15 3.15 1.22
C LYS A 130 10.11 2.21 1.83
N THR A 131 9.53 1.33 1.02
CA THR A 131 8.56 0.33 1.48
C THR A 131 9.20 -0.67 2.44
N ILE A 132 10.42 -1.14 2.13
CA ILE A 132 11.18 -2.05 3.01
C ILE A 132 11.47 -1.37 4.35
N HIS A 133 11.98 -0.14 4.34
CA HIS A 133 12.27 0.62 5.55
C HIS A 133 11.01 0.86 6.40
N ASN A 134 9.90 1.26 5.75
CA ASN A 134 8.62 1.49 6.42
C ASN A 134 8.11 0.21 7.10
N GLN A 135 8.38 -0.97 6.52
CA GLN A 135 8.01 -2.24 7.14
C GLN A 135 8.83 -2.53 8.39
N LEU A 136 10.13 -2.26 8.39
CA LEU A 136 10.98 -2.36 9.59
C LEU A 136 10.51 -1.38 10.67
N SER A 137 10.30 -0.12 10.29
CA SER A 137 9.80 0.92 11.22
C SER A 137 8.43 0.56 11.80
N ALA A 138 7.54 -0.09 11.04
CA ALA A 138 6.24 -0.54 11.54
C ALA A 138 6.37 -1.62 12.62
N ILE A 139 7.34 -2.55 12.49
CA ILE A 139 7.61 -3.57 13.50
C ILE A 139 8.12 -2.91 14.79
N PHE A 140 9.08 -1.99 14.68
CA PHE A 140 9.59 -1.25 15.85
C PHE A 140 8.51 -0.37 16.50
N ASN A 141 7.67 0.31 15.71
CA ASN A 141 6.55 1.10 16.24
C ASN A 141 5.56 0.22 17.02
N HIS A 142 5.29 -0.99 16.53
CA HIS A 142 4.44 -1.94 17.23
C HIS A 142 5.06 -2.35 18.57
N ALA A 143 6.38 -2.62 18.57
CA ALA A 143 7.13 -2.94 19.78
C ALA A 143 7.11 -1.78 20.81
N VAL A 144 7.32 -0.56 20.35
CA VAL A 144 7.28 0.64 21.20
C VAL A 144 5.88 0.86 21.79
N ARG A 145 4.85 0.72 20.96
CA ARG A 145 3.48 1.04 21.33
C ARG A 145 2.85 0.02 22.27
N PHE A 146 3.13 -1.27 22.07
CA PHE A 146 2.40 -2.34 22.74
C PHE A 146 3.27 -3.24 23.63
N TYR A 147 4.60 -3.21 23.46
CA TYR A 147 5.53 -4.11 24.14
C TYR A 147 6.67 -3.40 24.87
N ALA A 148 6.46 -2.13 25.21
CA ALA A 148 7.38 -1.33 26.04
C ALA A 148 8.82 -1.21 25.52
N LEU A 149 9.09 -1.42 24.22
CA LEU A 149 10.39 -1.09 23.64
C LEU A 149 10.61 0.43 23.77
N ARG A 150 11.82 0.85 24.21
CA ARG A 150 12.08 2.27 24.52
C ARG A 150 12.00 3.19 23.30
N THR A 151 12.54 2.77 22.18
CA THR A 151 12.65 3.63 20.99
C THR A 151 12.56 2.84 19.70
N ASN A 152 12.06 3.50 18.64
CA ASN A 152 12.12 2.98 17.30
C ASN A 152 13.46 3.40 16.63
N SER A 153 14.42 2.49 16.58
CA SER A 153 15.73 2.71 15.95
C SER A 153 15.64 2.93 14.43
N ALA A 154 14.63 2.33 13.77
CA ALA A 154 14.40 2.54 12.34
C ALA A 154 13.86 3.95 12.06
N ALA A 155 12.93 4.45 12.87
CA ALA A 155 12.45 5.83 12.71
C ALA A 155 13.56 6.87 12.92
N LYS A 156 14.48 6.62 13.88
CA LYS A 156 15.64 7.49 14.13
C LYS A 156 16.65 7.47 12.98
N ALA A 157 16.80 6.35 12.27
CA ALA A 157 17.69 6.24 11.11
C ALA A 157 17.19 7.08 9.92
N GLY A 158 15.90 7.37 9.88
CA GLY A 158 15.28 8.02 8.73
C GLY A 158 15.03 7.04 7.57
N ASN A 159 14.28 7.48 6.58
CA ASN A 159 13.91 6.64 5.43
C ASN A 159 15.03 6.61 4.38
N MET A 160 14.98 5.59 3.51
CA MET A 160 15.89 5.46 2.36
C MET A 160 15.29 6.15 1.12
N GLY A 161 16.14 6.83 0.35
CA GLY A 161 15.79 7.40 -0.95
C GLY A 161 14.97 8.69 -0.89
N ASN A 162 15.13 9.48 -1.92
CA ASN A 162 14.33 10.68 -2.17
C ASN A 162 13.28 10.34 -3.22
N GLU A 163 12.03 10.33 -2.85
CA GLU A 163 10.93 10.13 -3.77
C GLU A 163 10.77 11.37 -4.66
N LYS A 164 11.53 11.41 -5.77
CA LYS A 164 11.21 12.34 -6.85
C LYS A 164 9.86 11.87 -7.42
N ARG A 165 8.84 12.69 -7.32
CA ARG A 165 7.55 12.43 -7.96
C ARG A 165 7.81 12.28 -9.45
N LYS A 166 7.62 11.07 -9.98
CA LYS A 166 7.63 10.87 -11.43
C LYS A 166 6.43 11.58 -12.01
N GLU A 167 6.64 12.23 -13.12
CA GLU A 167 5.58 12.83 -13.92
C GLU A 167 4.52 11.76 -14.25
N MET A 168 3.25 12.11 -14.14
CA MET A 168 2.16 11.19 -14.46
C MET A 168 2.02 11.13 -15.97
N LEU A 169 2.23 9.94 -16.51
CA LEU A 169 2.01 9.68 -17.92
C LEU A 169 0.52 9.48 -18.17
N PHE A 170 0.03 10.01 -19.28
CA PHE A 170 -1.32 9.78 -19.77
C PHE A 170 -1.35 9.94 -21.30
N TRP A 171 -2.35 9.42 -21.94
CA TRP A 171 -2.63 9.63 -23.36
C TRP A 171 -3.73 10.66 -23.54
N THR A 172 -3.61 11.46 -24.60
CA THR A 172 -4.74 12.28 -25.10
C THR A 172 -5.83 11.38 -25.67
N LYS A 173 -6.99 11.97 -25.95
CA LYS A 173 -8.08 11.23 -26.60
C LYS A 173 -7.66 10.67 -27.96
N GLU A 174 -6.97 11.45 -28.78
CA GLU A 174 -6.50 11.06 -30.11
C GLU A 174 -5.48 9.91 -30.04
N GLU A 175 -4.57 9.95 -29.06
CA GLU A 175 -3.62 8.87 -28.82
C GLU A 175 -4.33 7.59 -28.40
N TYR A 176 -5.32 7.70 -27.52
CA TYR A 176 -6.12 6.56 -27.09
C TYR A 176 -6.90 5.94 -28.25
N LEU A 177 -7.57 6.76 -29.10
CA LEU A 177 -8.34 6.26 -30.23
C LEU A 177 -7.44 5.49 -31.23
N ARG A 178 -6.23 6.00 -31.54
CA ARG A 178 -5.26 5.27 -32.36
C ARG A 178 -4.87 3.92 -31.77
N PHE A 179 -4.76 3.85 -30.42
CA PHE A 179 -4.51 2.58 -29.74
C PHE A 179 -5.72 1.65 -29.81
N ALA A 180 -6.92 2.16 -29.61
CA ALA A 180 -8.17 1.40 -29.63
C ALA A 180 -8.40 0.75 -31.02
N ASP A 181 -8.12 1.46 -32.09
CA ASP A 181 -8.25 0.94 -33.48
C ASP A 181 -7.44 -0.37 -33.67
N VAL A 182 -6.23 -0.42 -33.15
CA VAL A 182 -5.38 -1.63 -33.21
C VAL A 182 -5.91 -2.76 -32.32
N MET A 183 -6.64 -2.44 -31.26
CA MET A 183 -7.22 -3.45 -30.36
C MET A 183 -8.48 -4.11 -30.93
N MET A 184 -9.10 -3.57 -31.97
CA MET A 184 -10.33 -4.11 -32.59
C MET A 184 -10.15 -5.54 -33.14
N ASP A 185 -8.94 -5.96 -33.45
CA ASP A 185 -8.60 -7.31 -33.87
C ASP A 185 -8.90 -8.38 -32.80
N LYS A 186 -8.99 -7.98 -31.54
CA LYS A 186 -9.27 -8.84 -30.40
C LYS A 186 -10.38 -8.26 -29.51
N PRO A 187 -11.64 -8.66 -29.71
CA PRO A 187 -12.79 -8.09 -29.01
C PRO A 187 -12.60 -7.97 -27.50
N VAL A 188 -12.10 -9.04 -26.84
CA VAL A 188 -11.87 -8.99 -25.37
C VAL A 188 -10.90 -7.89 -24.94
N SER A 189 -9.87 -7.60 -25.77
CA SER A 189 -8.91 -6.52 -25.50
C SER A 189 -9.54 -5.16 -25.74
N TYR A 190 -10.21 -5.00 -26.88
CA TYR A 190 -10.89 -3.77 -27.25
C TYR A 190 -11.86 -3.31 -26.16
N TYR A 191 -12.86 -4.12 -25.84
CA TYR A 191 -13.88 -3.77 -24.83
C TYR A 191 -13.30 -3.58 -23.42
N ALA A 192 -12.23 -4.33 -23.08
CA ALA A 192 -11.55 -4.13 -21.80
C ALA A 192 -10.86 -2.76 -21.73
N PHE A 193 -10.20 -2.31 -22.80
CA PHE A 193 -9.56 -1.00 -22.82
C PHE A 193 -10.58 0.13 -22.94
N GLU A 194 -11.67 -0.02 -23.70
CA GLU A 194 -12.79 0.92 -23.76
C GLU A 194 -13.36 1.17 -22.36
N MET A 195 -13.67 0.13 -21.62
CA MET A 195 -14.13 0.26 -20.23
C MET A 195 -13.12 0.96 -19.34
N LEU A 196 -11.82 0.64 -19.45
CA LEU A 196 -10.78 1.28 -18.62
C LEU A 196 -10.63 2.78 -18.91
N TYR A 197 -10.63 3.15 -20.19
CA TYR A 197 -10.42 4.52 -20.61
C TYR A 197 -11.66 5.39 -20.34
N TRP A 198 -12.84 4.98 -20.81
CA TRP A 198 -14.05 5.80 -20.74
C TRP A 198 -14.76 5.82 -19.38
N SER A 199 -14.51 4.83 -18.53
CA SER A 199 -15.04 4.84 -17.15
C SER A 199 -14.00 5.26 -16.09
N GLY A 200 -12.71 5.16 -16.41
CA GLY A 200 -11.63 5.41 -15.44
C GLY A 200 -11.56 4.41 -14.30
N MET A 201 -12.19 3.23 -14.43
CA MET A 201 -12.14 2.19 -13.38
C MET A 201 -10.75 1.58 -13.23
N ARG A 202 -10.51 0.92 -12.11
CA ARG A 202 -9.24 0.21 -11.87
C ARG A 202 -9.23 -1.14 -12.58
N LEU A 203 -8.05 -1.60 -13.03
CA LEU A 203 -7.90 -2.90 -13.70
C LEU A 203 -8.51 -4.07 -12.91
N GLY A 204 -8.36 -4.08 -11.59
CA GLY A 204 -8.98 -5.13 -10.76
C GLY A 204 -10.50 -5.03 -10.68
N GLU A 205 -11.06 -3.83 -10.80
CA GLU A 205 -12.52 -3.60 -10.88
C GLU A 205 -13.06 -4.11 -12.22
N LEU A 206 -12.40 -3.78 -13.34
CA LEU A 206 -12.73 -4.29 -14.67
C LEU A 206 -12.79 -5.82 -14.68
N LEU A 207 -11.71 -6.49 -14.24
CA LEU A 207 -11.60 -7.94 -14.27
C LEU A 207 -12.58 -8.67 -13.35
N ALA A 208 -13.29 -7.93 -12.49
CA ALA A 208 -14.33 -8.47 -11.62
C ALA A 208 -15.75 -8.23 -12.14
N LEU A 209 -15.92 -7.51 -13.25
CA LEU A 209 -17.24 -7.21 -13.83
C LEU A 209 -17.96 -8.47 -14.28
N ILE A 210 -19.26 -8.51 -14.05
CA ILE A 210 -20.22 -9.53 -14.46
C ILE A 210 -21.40 -8.87 -15.17
N PRO A 211 -22.21 -9.56 -15.97
CA PRO A 211 -23.36 -8.98 -16.66
C PRO A 211 -24.33 -8.25 -15.73
N SER A 212 -24.62 -8.82 -14.54
CA SER A 212 -25.53 -8.21 -13.58
C SER A 212 -25.02 -6.90 -12.92
N ASP A 213 -23.79 -6.47 -13.18
CA ASP A 213 -23.31 -5.15 -12.74
C ASP A 213 -23.81 -4.00 -13.63
N PHE A 214 -24.38 -4.30 -14.79
CA PHE A 214 -24.82 -3.32 -15.79
C PHE A 214 -26.34 -3.12 -15.71
N ASP A 215 -26.76 -1.88 -15.68
CA ASP A 215 -28.14 -1.44 -15.91
C ASP A 215 -28.16 -0.64 -17.22
N PHE A 216 -28.52 -1.32 -18.31
CA PHE A 216 -28.53 -0.71 -19.64
C PHE A 216 -29.71 0.25 -19.84
N GLN A 217 -30.80 0.12 -19.07
CA GLN A 217 -31.92 1.06 -19.13
C GLN A 217 -31.50 2.42 -18.61
N ASN A 218 -30.73 2.42 -17.54
CA ASN A 218 -30.18 3.64 -16.95
C ASN A 218 -28.74 3.95 -17.41
N SER A 219 -28.15 3.19 -18.33
CA SER A 219 -26.75 3.28 -18.77
C SER A 219 -25.77 3.41 -17.58
N THR A 220 -25.90 2.56 -16.60
CA THR A 220 -25.01 2.56 -15.41
C THR A 220 -24.28 1.24 -15.22
N VAL A 221 -23.12 1.32 -14.59
CA VAL A 221 -22.34 0.16 -14.14
C VAL A 221 -21.99 0.29 -12.66
N THR A 222 -22.24 -0.76 -11.90
CA THR A 222 -21.97 -0.83 -10.47
C THR A 222 -20.61 -1.48 -10.21
N ILE A 223 -19.75 -0.76 -9.49
CA ILE A 223 -18.40 -1.20 -9.14
C ILE A 223 -18.37 -1.47 -7.63
N ASN A 224 -18.47 -2.71 -7.23
CA ASN A 224 -18.54 -3.14 -5.83
C ASN A 224 -17.56 -4.28 -5.49
N LYS A 225 -16.73 -4.69 -6.43
CA LYS A 225 -15.78 -5.81 -6.29
C LYS A 225 -14.50 -5.57 -7.07
N SER A 226 -13.47 -6.36 -6.76
CA SER A 226 -12.16 -6.28 -7.42
C SER A 226 -11.53 -7.66 -7.50
N TYR A 227 -11.06 -8.02 -8.68
CA TYR A 227 -10.37 -9.27 -8.96
C TYR A 227 -8.88 -9.20 -8.61
N GLN A 228 -8.40 -10.28 -8.02
CA GLN A 228 -6.99 -10.52 -7.76
C GLN A 228 -6.68 -12.00 -7.98
N ARG A 229 -5.43 -12.32 -8.32
CA ARG A 229 -4.94 -13.70 -8.35
C ARG A 229 -3.96 -13.90 -7.20
N LEU A 230 -4.32 -14.76 -6.26
CA LEU A 230 -3.54 -15.05 -5.05
C LEU A 230 -3.25 -16.55 -5.00
N HIS A 231 -1.99 -16.91 -4.79
CA HIS A 231 -1.56 -18.32 -4.74
C HIS A 231 -1.96 -19.18 -5.95
N GLY A 232 -2.12 -18.52 -7.12
CA GLY A 232 -2.57 -19.21 -8.33
C GLY A 232 -4.09 -19.29 -8.51
N GLU A 233 -4.87 -18.85 -7.52
CA GLU A 233 -6.33 -18.88 -7.53
C GLU A 233 -6.91 -17.49 -7.81
N ASP A 234 -8.05 -17.47 -8.47
CA ASP A 234 -8.82 -16.26 -8.75
C ASP A 234 -9.66 -15.89 -7.53
N VAL A 235 -9.45 -14.68 -7.01
CA VAL A 235 -10.11 -14.20 -5.78
C VAL A 235 -10.83 -12.89 -6.08
N ILE A 236 -12.14 -12.87 -5.85
CA ILE A 236 -12.95 -11.65 -5.89
C ILE A 236 -13.04 -11.09 -4.46
N THR A 237 -12.64 -9.85 -4.29
CA THR A 237 -12.63 -9.15 -3.01
C THR A 237 -13.51 -7.92 -3.05
N THR A 238 -13.99 -7.48 -1.88
CA THR A 238 -14.62 -6.17 -1.75
C THR A 238 -13.63 -5.04 -2.03
N PRO A 239 -14.07 -3.88 -2.49
CA PRO A 239 -13.21 -2.72 -2.72
C PRO A 239 -12.42 -2.33 -1.46
N LYS A 240 -11.33 -1.60 -1.67
CA LYS A 240 -10.42 -1.22 -0.58
C LYS A 240 -11.03 -0.24 0.42
N THR A 241 -11.92 0.64 -0.06
CA THR A 241 -12.60 1.67 0.75
C THR A 241 -14.08 1.71 0.42
N LYS A 242 -14.91 2.27 1.33
CA LYS A 242 -16.35 2.43 1.10
C LYS A 242 -16.65 3.29 -0.15
N ARG A 243 -15.89 4.34 -0.41
CA ARG A 243 -16.02 5.20 -1.60
C ARG A 243 -15.66 4.51 -2.92
N SER A 244 -14.88 3.43 -2.87
CA SER A 244 -14.61 2.63 -4.05
C SER A 244 -15.83 1.84 -4.52
N ASN A 245 -16.83 1.61 -3.64
CA ASN A 245 -18.14 1.08 -4.01
C ASN A 245 -18.97 2.25 -4.58
N ARG A 246 -19.24 2.20 -5.88
CA ARG A 246 -19.87 3.29 -6.61
C ARG A 246 -20.60 2.79 -7.85
N THR A 247 -21.57 3.56 -8.31
CA THR A 247 -22.22 3.38 -9.61
C THR A 247 -21.76 4.51 -10.54
N ILE A 248 -21.30 4.16 -11.74
CA ILE A 248 -20.85 5.10 -12.76
C ILE A 248 -21.90 5.18 -13.86
N LYS A 249 -22.33 6.38 -14.23
CA LYS A 249 -23.10 6.64 -15.46
C LYS A 249 -22.16 6.49 -16.66
N MET A 250 -22.46 5.57 -17.55
CA MET A 250 -21.76 5.39 -18.82
C MET A 250 -22.28 6.38 -19.86
N SER A 251 -21.47 6.71 -20.86
CA SER A 251 -21.95 7.31 -22.09
C SER A 251 -22.79 6.30 -22.86
N GLU A 252 -23.70 6.76 -23.71
CA GLU A 252 -24.59 5.90 -24.48
C GLU A 252 -23.78 4.92 -25.34
N PHE A 253 -22.78 5.42 -26.08
CA PHE A 253 -21.95 4.56 -26.92
C PHE A 253 -21.24 3.45 -26.12
N LEU A 254 -20.73 3.75 -24.92
CA LEU A 254 -20.06 2.74 -24.10
C LEU A 254 -21.06 1.69 -23.56
N ALA A 255 -22.28 2.12 -23.25
CA ALA A 255 -23.36 1.19 -22.85
C ALA A 255 -23.77 0.27 -23.99
N GLU A 256 -23.90 0.81 -25.21
CA GLU A 256 -24.18 0.04 -26.44
C GLU A 256 -23.08 -0.95 -26.74
N GLU A 257 -21.82 -0.52 -26.75
CA GLU A 257 -20.66 -1.40 -26.94
C GLU A 257 -20.60 -2.54 -25.92
N MET A 258 -20.83 -2.25 -24.64
CA MET A 258 -20.83 -3.28 -23.61
C MET A 258 -22.02 -4.24 -23.73
N GLN A 259 -23.18 -3.75 -24.15
CA GLN A 259 -24.32 -4.61 -24.45
C GLN A 259 -24.03 -5.54 -25.63
N GLU A 260 -23.38 -5.04 -26.67
CA GLU A 260 -22.92 -5.83 -27.81
C GLU A 260 -21.90 -6.88 -27.38
N TYR A 261 -20.90 -6.47 -26.62
CA TYR A 261 -19.88 -7.40 -26.09
C TYR A 261 -20.49 -8.54 -25.27
N ILE A 262 -21.46 -8.27 -24.42
CA ILE A 262 -22.16 -9.30 -23.64
C ILE A 262 -22.92 -10.25 -24.57
N LYS A 263 -23.60 -9.74 -25.61
CA LYS A 263 -24.31 -10.57 -26.61
C LYS A 263 -23.38 -11.47 -27.42
N MET A 264 -22.12 -11.06 -27.63
CA MET A 264 -21.11 -11.86 -28.31
C MET A 264 -20.62 -13.05 -27.47
N GLN A 265 -20.81 -13.02 -26.14
CA GLN A 265 -20.35 -14.09 -25.27
C GLN A 265 -21.31 -15.29 -25.36
N TYR A 266 -20.78 -16.45 -25.70
CA TYR A 266 -21.55 -17.68 -25.77
C TYR A 266 -21.94 -18.16 -24.36
N GLU A 267 -23.24 -18.41 -24.11
CA GLU A 267 -23.78 -18.96 -22.85
C GLU A 267 -23.28 -18.25 -21.55
N ILE A 268 -23.02 -16.94 -21.60
CA ILE A 268 -22.57 -16.21 -20.42
C ILE A 268 -23.72 -16.09 -19.39
N GLU A 269 -23.45 -16.51 -18.16
CA GLU A 269 -24.37 -16.33 -17.04
C GLU A 269 -24.25 -14.94 -16.42
N GLN A 270 -25.30 -14.52 -15.68
CA GLN A 270 -25.34 -13.21 -15.01
C GLN A 270 -24.25 -13.03 -13.95
N THR A 271 -23.64 -14.13 -13.50
CA THR A 271 -22.58 -14.17 -12.47
C THR A 271 -21.19 -14.43 -13.02
N ASP A 272 -21.05 -14.68 -14.31
CA ASP A 272 -19.76 -14.97 -14.93
C ASP A 272 -18.94 -13.69 -15.15
N ARG A 273 -17.63 -13.80 -15.04
CA ARG A 273 -16.75 -12.67 -15.34
C ARG A 273 -16.76 -12.35 -16.82
N LEU A 274 -17.11 -11.10 -17.16
CA LEU A 274 -17.07 -10.62 -18.56
C LEU A 274 -15.69 -10.67 -19.17
N PHE A 275 -14.64 -10.49 -18.35
CA PHE A 275 -13.26 -10.51 -18.79
C PHE A 275 -12.50 -11.63 -18.08
N PRO A 276 -12.64 -12.91 -18.52
CA PRO A 276 -11.98 -14.07 -17.92
C PRO A 276 -10.48 -14.14 -18.30
N ILE A 277 -9.82 -13.00 -18.30
CA ILE A 277 -8.41 -12.81 -18.65
C ILE A 277 -7.59 -12.41 -17.42
N SER A 278 -6.26 -12.55 -17.56
CA SER A 278 -5.34 -12.13 -16.50
C SER A 278 -4.84 -10.70 -16.70
N LYS A 279 -4.36 -10.08 -15.59
CA LYS A 279 -3.67 -8.78 -15.68
C LYS A 279 -2.50 -8.80 -16.65
N SER A 280 -1.74 -9.91 -16.68
CA SER A 280 -0.59 -10.07 -17.57
C SER A 280 -0.99 -10.13 -19.05
N TYR A 281 -2.18 -10.62 -19.36
CA TYR A 281 -2.71 -10.59 -20.72
C TYR A 281 -2.86 -9.14 -21.20
N LEU A 282 -3.58 -8.30 -20.47
CA LEU A 282 -3.77 -6.89 -20.83
C LEU A 282 -2.45 -6.09 -20.86
N HIS A 283 -1.48 -6.43 -20.00
CA HIS A 283 -0.15 -5.83 -20.09
C HIS A 283 0.58 -6.15 -21.40
N ARG A 284 0.44 -7.37 -21.91
CA ARG A 284 1.00 -7.76 -23.21
C ARG A 284 0.28 -7.08 -24.37
N GLU A 285 -1.05 -6.99 -24.31
CA GLU A 285 -1.84 -6.28 -25.33
C GLU A 285 -1.53 -4.77 -25.33
N MET A 286 -1.38 -4.15 -24.17
CA MET A 286 -0.90 -2.76 -24.07
C MET A 286 0.47 -2.58 -24.73
N GLU A 287 1.40 -3.52 -24.52
CA GLU A 287 2.72 -3.47 -25.14
C GLU A 287 2.64 -3.66 -26.64
N ARG A 288 1.80 -4.60 -27.12
CA ARG A 288 1.54 -4.83 -28.56
C ARG A 288 1.00 -3.58 -29.22
N GLY A 289 -0.08 -3.00 -28.70
CA GLY A 289 -0.70 -1.81 -29.27
C GLY A 289 0.22 -0.59 -29.26
N CYS A 290 1.01 -0.36 -28.20
CA CYS A 290 2.02 0.69 -28.21
C CYS A 290 3.09 0.49 -29.29
N LYS A 291 3.52 -0.76 -29.52
CA LYS A 291 4.51 -1.07 -30.55
C LYS A 291 3.97 -0.85 -31.96
N GLU A 292 2.71 -1.23 -32.21
CA GLU A 292 2.07 -1.11 -33.53
C GLU A 292 1.73 0.36 -33.86
N THR A 293 1.30 1.14 -32.86
CA THR A 293 0.94 2.54 -33.04
C THR A 293 2.11 3.52 -32.92
N GLY A 294 3.27 3.06 -32.41
CA GLY A 294 4.40 3.94 -32.08
C GLY A 294 4.16 4.85 -30.86
N LEU A 295 3.08 4.63 -30.12
CA LEU A 295 2.75 5.45 -28.92
C LEU A 295 3.71 5.16 -27.76
N GLN A 296 3.95 6.20 -26.96
CA GLN A 296 4.68 6.03 -25.71
C GLN A 296 3.93 5.05 -24.80
N LYS A 297 4.62 3.99 -24.37
CA LYS A 297 4.04 3.00 -23.47
C LYS A 297 3.76 3.62 -22.11
N ILE A 298 2.51 3.52 -21.69
CA ILE A 298 2.04 3.86 -20.34
C ILE A 298 1.63 2.57 -19.59
N ARG A 299 1.41 2.68 -18.28
CA ARG A 299 0.86 1.57 -17.51
C ARG A 299 -0.65 1.52 -17.71
N ILE A 300 -1.26 0.34 -17.60
CA ILE A 300 -2.74 0.22 -17.68
C ILE A 300 -3.44 1.14 -16.68
N HIS A 301 -2.87 1.34 -15.48
CA HIS A 301 -3.42 2.28 -14.51
C HIS A 301 -3.39 3.74 -14.98
N ASP A 302 -2.49 4.07 -15.89
CA ASP A 302 -2.35 5.42 -16.42
C ASP A 302 -3.48 5.78 -17.41
N LEU A 303 -4.26 4.78 -17.91
CA LEU A 303 -5.53 5.05 -18.61
C LEU A 303 -6.54 5.76 -17.73
N ARG A 304 -6.54 5.47 -16.43
CA ARG A 304 -7.34 6.24 -15.46
C ARG A 304 -6.81 7.68 -15.31
N HIS A 305 -5.51 7.91 -15.46
CA HIS A 305 -4.95 9.26 -15.51
C HIS A 305 -5.38 9.97 -16.81
N SER A 306 -5.42 9.24 -17.94
CA SER A 306 -5.93 9.74 -19.21
C SER A 306 -7.40 10.14 -19.10
N HIS A 307 -8.24 9.32 -18.47
CA HIS A 307 -9.65 9.65 -18.19
C HIS A 307 -9.79 10.93 -17.35
N VAL A 308 -8.97 11.09 -16.31
CA VAL A 308 -8.97 12.31 -15.49
C VAL A 308 -8.58 13.53 -16.33
N SER A 309 -7.52 13.41 -17.14
CA SER A 309 -7.08 14.50 -18.03
C SER A 309 -8.18 14.92 -19.00
N LEU A 310 -8.85 13.96 -19.62
CA LEU A 310 -9.99 14.21 -20.50
C LEU A 310 -11.14 14.93 -19.78
N LEU A 311 -11.51 14.50 -18.57
CA LEU A 311 -12.59 15.16 -17.81
C LEU A 311 -12.22 16.58 -17.38
N ILE A 312 -10.94 16.84 -17.10
CA ILE A 312 -10.44 18.19 -16.82
C ILE A 312 -10.52 19.07 -18.06
N GLU A 313 -10.13 18.56 -19.23
CA GLU A 313 -10.21 19.24 -20.51
C GLU A 313 -11.67 19.59 -20.87
N LEU A 314 -12.62 18.68 -20.58
CA LEU A 314 -14.05 18.89 -20.72
C LEU A 314 -14.64 19.86 -19.68
N GLY A 315 -13.85 20.40 -18.76
CA GLY A 315 -14.23 21.43 -17.81
C GLY A 315 -14.89 20.94 -16.52
N PHE A 316 -14.86 19.63 -16.22
CA PHE A 316 -15.42 19.11 -14.99
C PHE A 316 -14.59 19.49 -13.76
N SER A 317 -15.25 19.72 -12.63
CA SER A 317 -14.60 20.08 -11.38
C SER A 317 -13.85 18.88 -10.76
N ALA A 318 -12.80 19.17 -9.97
CA ALA A 318 -12.06 18.15 -9.24
C ALA A 318 -12.96 17.31 -8.29
N VAL A 319 -14.03 17.91 -7.75
CA VAL A 319 -15.01 17.23 -6.88
C VAL A 319 -15.79 16.19 -7.68
N ALA A 320 -16.36 16.59 -8.83
CA ALA A 320 -17.12 15.69 -9.70
C ALA A 320 -16.25 14.51 -10.21
N ILE A 321 -15.00 14.80 -10.58
CA ILE A 321 -14.02 13.79 -11.00
C ILE A 321 -13.70 12.83 -9.85
N ALA A 322 -13.47 13.34 -8.63
CA ALA A 322 -13.17 12.53 -7.46
C ALA A 322 -14.32 11.58 -7.11
N ASP A 323 -15.56 12.06 -7.20
CA ASP A 323 -16.77 11.28 -6.94
C ASP A 323 -16.94 10.16 -7.98
N ARG A 324 -16.88 10.48 -9.28
CA ARG A 324 -16.94 9.49 -10.38
C ARG A 324 -15.91 8.38 -10.22
N LEU A 325 -14.70 8.73 -9.84
CA LEU A 325 -13.60 7.79 -9.71
C LEU A 325 -13.60 7.03 -8.37
N GLY A 326 -14.37 7.47 -7.38
CA GLY A 326 -14.34 6.91 -6.03
C GLY A 326 -13.00 7.16 -5.34
N HIS A 327 -12.49 8.39 -5.40
CA HIS A 327 -11.30 8.79 -4.66
C HIS A 327 -11.67 8.97 -3.18
N GLU A 328 -10.85 8.40 -2.28
CA GLU A 328 -11.06 8.50 -0.84
C GLU A 328 -10.90 9.94 -0.33
N SER A 329 -9.96 10.66 -0.93
CA SER A 329 -9.71 12.09 -0.68
C SER A 329 -9.62 12.84 -2.00
N ILE A 330 -10.15 14.06 -2.03
CA ILE A 330 -10.02 14.98 -3.16
C ILE A 330 -8.56 15.33 -3.47
N GLU A 331 -7.67 15.24 -2.48
CA GLU A 331 -6.23 15.45 -2.65
C GLU A 331 -5.63 14.54 -3.73
N ILE A 332 -6.22 13.35 -3.94
CA ILE A 332 -5.80 12.45 -5.02
C ILE A 332 -6.07 13.11 -6.38
N THR A 333 -7.21 13.79 -6.54
CA THR A 333 -7.55 14.52 -7.76
C THR A 333 -6.74 15.81 -7.90
N TYR A 334 -6.40 16.47 -6.82
CA TYR A 334 -5.53 17.66 -6.88
C TYR A 334 -4.10 17.38 -7.32
N ARG A 335 -3.67 16.12 -7.42
CA ARG A 335 -2.40 15.78 -8.08
C ARG A 335 -2.37 16.18 -9.55
N TYR A 336 -3.54 16.38 -10.15
CA TYR A 336 -3.74 16.86 -11.53
C TYR A 336 -3.99 18.38 -11.59
N ALA A 337 -3.78 19.12 -10.49
CA ALA A 337 -4.07 20.54 -10.42
C ALA A 337 -3.39 21.36 -11.54
N HIS A 338 -2.21 20.92 -11.98
CA HIS A 338 -1.46 21.55 -13.08
C HIS A 338 -2.13 21.40 -14.46
N LEU A 339 -3.07 20.46 -14.62
CA LEU A 339 -3.85 20.26 -15.85
C LEU A 339 -5.11 21.14 -15.89
N PHE A 340 -5.57 21.67 -14.75
CA PHE A 340 -6.73 22.56 -14.72
C PHE A 340 -6.36 23.92 -15.35
N PRO A 341 -7.15 24.41 -16.33
CA PRO A 341 -6.89 25.70 -16.93
C PRO A 341 -6.98 26.82 -15.90
N SER A 342 -6.13 27.81 -16.05
CA SER A 342 -6.20 29.01 -15.21
C SER A 342 -7.47 29.80 -15.55
N LYS A 343 -8.34 29.98 -14.59
CA LYS A 343 -9.58 30.76 -14.72
C LYS A 343 -9.43 32.22 -14.25
N GLN A 344 -8.21 32.71 -14.06
CA GLN A 344 -7.98 34.07 -13.53
C GLN A 344 -8.65 35.17 -14.38
N ASN A 345 -8.51 35.09 -15.70
CA ASN A 345 -9.15 36.07 -16.61
C ASN A 345 -10.67 35.94 -16.59
N GLU A 346 -11.21 34.70 -16.55
CA GLU A 346 -12.65 34.47 -16.46
C GLU A 346 -13.23 35.02 -15.15
N MET A 347 -12.53 34.79 -14.03
CA MET A 347 -12.91 35.33 -12.73
C MET A 347 -12.90 36.86 -12.74
N ALA A 348 -11.84 37.48 -13.26
CA ALA A 348 -11.75 38.93 -13.35
C ALA A 348 -12.88 39.53 -14.19
N ASN A 349 -13.19 38.92 -15.35
CA ASN A 349 -14.26 39.36 -16.23
C ASN A 349 -15.64 39.23 -15.56
N LYS A 350 -15.92 38.10 -14.87
CA LYS A 350 -17.17 37.93 -14.12
C LYS A 350 -17.32 38.93 -12.98
N LEU A 351 -16.24 39.20 -12.22
CA LEU A 351 -16.26 40.22 -11.17
C LEU A 351 -16.52 41.62 -11.71
N ASN A 352 -16.02 41.94 -12.91
CA ASN A 352 -16.33 43.20 -13.57
C ASN A 352 -17.83 43.30 -13.94
N LEU A 353 -18.43 42.22 -14.45
CA LEU A 353 -19.86 42.17 -14.77
C LEU A 353 -20.73 42.34 -13.52
N GLU A 354 -20.42 41.66 -12.44
CA GLU A 354 -21.14 41.78 -11.15
C GLU A 354 -21.08 43.18 -10.54
N ARG A 355 -19.99 43.91 -10.76
CA ARG A 355 -19.86 45.31 -10.32
C ARG A 355 -20.66 46.27 -11.15
N SER A 356 -20.95 45.90 -12.41
CA SER A 356 -21.66 46.76 -13.37
C SER A 356 -23.18 46.52 -13.37
N ALA A 357 -23.68 45.50 -12.66
CA ALA A 357 -25.07 45.18 -12.40
C ALA A 357 -25.56 45.88 -11.11
#